data_2b026e6290bc66223add3ef02f852eb7
#
_entry.id   2b026e6290bc66223add3ef02f852eb7
#
_cell.length_a   1.000
_cell.length_b   1.000
_cell.length_c   1.000
_cell.angle_alpha   90.00
_cell.angle_beta   90.00
_cell.angle_gamma   90.00
#
_symmetry.space_group_name_H-M   'P 1'
#
loop_
_entity.id
_entity.type
_entity.pdbx_description
1 polymer ?
#
loop_
_entity_poly.entity_id
_entity_poly.type
_entity_poly.pdbx_seq_one_letter_code
_entity_poly.pdbx_strand_id
1 'polypeptide(L)'
;HNSSSAASDVYKRQFLYGGMLFGETIQEKIISSATLIGFANGFQLLMFGLVCSIDYERRFKTANKLGQMVAYPGLTFAELMRSSGDLKKNSVYLDLQKRLNVFGWMNIRKVMRSFGEAFFLRVQGYTSILVLYSLLCVAVLNIIIWTEMRHHISTIYVIVAIGFLISSISLFSIYKAIKLQSLSAEHRDFVRNEIFIIEEEIWELKLKGEHDDRITDLQSAKALLEQVDESINYKELIYKPTTILGYPAHNGVIGSILGLVLTGFLFAVQGFVSTGIE
;
A
#
# COMPACT_ATOMS: atom_id res chain seq x y z
N HIS A 1 6.11 54.51 -30.73
CA HIS A 1 5.58 53.22 -31.23
C HIS A 1 6.44 51.99 -30.86
N ASN A 2 7.64 52.15 -30.26
CA ASN A 2 8.53 50.99 -29.93
C ASN A 2 8.39 50.46 -28.51
N SER A 3 7.67 51.15 -27.61
CA SER A 3 7.54 50.73 -26.21
C SER A 3 6.54 49.57 -25.99
N SER A 4 5.51 49.45 -26.85
CA SER A 4 4.50 48.38 -26.71
C SER A 4 5.01 47.02 -27.24
N SER A 5 5.94 47.06 -28.19
CA SER A 5 6.57 45.85 -28.75
C SER A 5 7.53 45.21 -27.74
N ALA A 6 8.34 46.03 -27.06
CA ALA A 6 9.28 45.51 -26.06
C ALA A 6 8.58 44.90 -24.83
N ALA A 7 7.49 45.51 -24.36
CA ALA A 7 6.69 44.93 -23.28
C ALA A 7 6.01 43.63 -23.69
N SER A 8 5.47 43.53 -24.92
CA SER A 8 4.91 42.31 -25.48
C SER A 8 5.94 41.18 -25.62
N ASP A 9 7.18 41.50 -25.99
CA ASP A 9 8.24 40.52 -26.14
C ASP A 9 8.78 40.04 -24.77
N VAL A 10 8.82 40.92 -23.76
CA VAL A 10 9.13 40.53 -22.37
C VAL A 10 8.03 39.63 -21.81
N TYR A 11 6.75 39.98 -22.03
CA TYR A 11 5.64 39.12 -21.61
C TYR A 11 5.61 37.78 -22.37
N LYS A 12 5.91 37.75 -23.68
CA LYS A 12 6.05 36.50 -24.47
C LYS A 12 7.22 35.68 -23.98
N ARG A 13 8.36 36.28 -23.67
CA ARG A 13 9.52 35.57 -23.09
C ARG A 13 9.22 35.08 -21.70
N GLN A 14 8.52 35.83 -20.84
CA GLN A 14 8.07 35.34 -19.54
C GLN A 14 7.02 34.23 -19.62
N PHE A 15 6.15 34.24 -20.63
CA PHE A 15 5.07 33.26 -20.75
C PHE A 15 5.46 32.00 -21.55
N LEU A 16 6.26 32.14 -22.60
CA LEU A 16 6.69 31.02 -23.48
C LEU A 16 7.96 30.32 -22.99
N TYR A 17 8.83 31.07 -22.31
CA TYR A 17 10.05 30.49 -21.75
C TYR A 17 10.06 30.51 -20.23
N GLY A 18 8.91 30.88 -19.62
CA GLY A 18 8.67 31.10 -18.21
C GLY A 18 9.97 31.03 -17.46
N GLY A 19 10.53 32.06 -16.94
CA GLY A 19 11.88 32.17 -16.35
C GLY A 19 12.46 30.96 -15.60
N MET A 20 11.79 29.83 -15.64
CA MET A 20 12.12 28.54 -15.06
C MET A 20 13.20 27.78 -15.81
N LEU A 21 13.28 27.89 -17.15
CA LEU A 21 14.14 27.01 -17.93
C LEU A 21 15.46 27.65 -18.39
N PHE A 22 15.53 28.99 -18.43
CA PHE A 22 16.72 29.69 -18.93
C PHE A 22 16.87 31.04 -18.23
N GLY A 23 17.43 31.03 -17.02
CA GLY A 23 17.83 32.27 -16.35
C GLY A 23 19.00 32.95 -17.03
N GLU A 24 19.11 34.26 -16.93
CA GLU A 24 20.24 35.03 -17.46
C GLU A 24 21.47 34.90 -16.57
N THR A 25 21.26 34.76 -15.28
CA THR A 25 22.34 34.62 -14.27
C THR A 25 22.70 33.14 -14.05
N ILE A 26 23.93 32.88 -13.58
CA ILE A 26 24.40 31.56 -13.24
C ILE A 26 23.50 30.92 -12.16
N GLN A 27 23.06 31.71 -11.18
CA GLN A 27 22.16 31.22 -10.12
C GLN A 27 20.81 30.77 -10.67
N GLU A 28 20.20 31.52 -11.57
CA GLU A 28 18.93 31.15 -12.22
C GLU A 28 19.09 29.88 -13.07
N LYS A 29 20.21 29.71 -13.76
CA LYS A 29 20.50 28.49 -14.54
C LYS A 29 20.64 27.26 -13.62
N ILE A 30 21.27 27.39 -12.46
CA ILE A 30 21.40 26.31 -11.48
C ILE A 30 20.02 25.95 -10.93
N ILE A 31 19.21 26.95 -10.54
CA ILE A 31 17.86 26.72 -9.98
C ILE A 31 16.95 26.07 -11.02
N SER A 32 16.95 26.56 -12.27
CA SER A 32 16.11 25.98 -13.33
C SER A 32 16.53 24.58 -13.70
N SER A 33 17.84 24.30 -13.75
CA SER A 33 18.35 22.94 -13.98
C SER A 33 17.99 21.99 -12.84
N ALA A 34 18.14 22.42 -11.59
CA ALA A 34 17.76 21.65 -10.40
C ALA A 34 16.24 21.38 -10.38
N THR A 35 15.42 22.36 -10.76
CA THR A 35 13.96 22.22 -10.85
C THR A 35 13.57 21.21 -11.94
N LEU A 36 14.22 21.26 -13.11
CA LEU A 36 13.98 20.32 -14.21
C LEU A 36 14.34 18.88 -13.82
N ILE A 37 15.51 18.70 -13.18
CA ILE A 37 15.95 17.39 -12.68
C ILE A 37 14.98 16.89 -11.60
N GLY A 38 14.57 17.78 -10.67
CA GLY A 38 13.58 17.46 -9.65
C GLY A 38 12.23 17.05 -10.25
N PHE A 39 11.78 17.75 -11.29
CA PHE A 39 10.55 17.41 -12.02
C PHE A 39 10.64 16.05 -12.70
N ALA A 40 11.73 15.79 -13.42
CA ALA A 40 11.96 14.50 -14.09
C ALA A 40 12.00 13.34 -13.09
N ASN A 41 12.70 13.50 -11.96
CA ASN A 41 12.74 12.54 -10.87
C ASN A 41 11.36 12.35 -10.23
N GLY A 42 10.61 13.42 -10.01
CA GLY A 42 9.25 13.37 -9.49
C GLY A 42 8.32 12.58 -10.39
N PHE A 43 8.38 12.79 -11.70
CA PHE A 43 7.61 12.03 -12.68
C PHE A 43 7.98 10.54 -12.68
N GLN A 44 9.28 10.23 -12.64
CA GLN A 44 9.76 8.85 -12.55
C GLN A 44 9.26 8.17 -11.27
N LEU A 45 9.33 8.83 -10.12
CA LEU A 45 8.83 8.33 -8.84
C LEU A 45 7.31 8.11 -8.88
N LEU A 46 6.57 8.99 -9.54
CA LEU A 46 5.14 8.85 -9.75
C LEU A 46 4.80 7.57 -10.53
N MET A 47 5.53 7.29 -11.59
CA MET A 47 5.37 6.06 -12.37
C MET A 47 5.69 4.82 -11.53
N PHE A 48 6.75 4.85 -10.72
CA PHE A 48 7.04 3.77 -9.76
C PHE A 48 5.94 3.61 -8.72
N GLY A 49 5.36 4.70 -8.21
CA GLY A 49 4.25 4.66 -7.27
C GLY A 49 3.01 3.98 -7.85
N LEU A 50 2.69 4.24 -9.11
CA LEU A 50 1.60 3.55 -9.81
C LEU A 50 1.88 2.04 -9.94
N VAL A 51 3.10 1.66 -10.33
CA VAL A 51 3.50 0.24 -10.40
C VAL A 51 3.41 -0.42 -9.03
N CYS A 52 3.85 0.24 -7.96
CA CYS A 52 3.71 -0.24 -6.59
C CYS A 52 2.25 -0.47 -6.20
N SER A 53 1.37 0.49 -6.52
CA SER A 53 -0.05 0.40 -6.21
C SER A 53 -0.73 -0.78 -6.93
N ILE A 54 -0.35 -1.02 -8.19
CA ILE A 54 -0.86 -2.16 -8.98
C ILE A 54 -0.38 -3.50 -8.39
N ASP A 55 0.90 -3.59 -7.99
CA ASP A 55 1.44 -4.82 -7.39
C ASP A 55 0.76 -5.14 -6.05
N TYR A 56 0.61 -4.14 -5.16
CA TYR A 56 -0.13 -4.32 -3.91
C TYR A 56 -1.58 -4.77 -4.15
N GLU A 57 -2.28 -4.16 -5.09
CA GLU A 57 -3.65 -4.55 -5.42
C GLU A 57 -3.74 -5.98 -5.96
N ARG A 58 -2.82 -6.36 -6.85
CA ARG A 58 -2.75 -7.73 -7.38
C ARG A 58 -2.52 -8.75 -6.25
N ARG A 59 -1.57 -8.49 -5.37
CA ARG A 59 -1.26 -9.36 -4.21
C ARG A 59 -2.44 -9.44 -3.25
N PHE A 60 -3.07 -8.30 -2.97
CA PHE A 60 -4.28 -8.25 -2.16
C PHE A 60 -5.40 -9.11 -2.75
N LYS A 61 -5.72 -8.93 -4.03
CA LYS A 61 -6.77 -9.73 -4.69
C LYS A 61 -6.47 -11.23 -4.64
N THR A 62 -5.22 -11.61 -4.83
CA THR A 62 -4.81 -13.01 -4.82
C THR A 62 -4.88 -13.59 -3.40
N ALA A 63 -4.39 -12.87 -2.39
CA ALA A 63 -4.49 -13.29 -1.00
C ALA A 63 -5.95 -13.35 -0.51
N ASN A 64 -6.78 -12.38 -0.88
CA ASN A 64 -8.20 -12.36 -0.55
C ASN A 64 -8.94 -13.57 -1.14
N LYS A 65 -8.68 -13.91 -2.41
CA LYS A 65 -9.25 -15.12 -3.02
C LYS A 65 -8.85 -16.39 -2.26
N LEU A 66 -7.60 -16.48 -1.81
CA LEU A 66 -7.13 -17.62 -1.03
C LEU A 66 -7.83 -17.71 0.34
N GLY A 67 -8.08 -16.58 0.99
CA GLY A 67 -8.90 -16.52 2.20
C GLY A 67 -10.35 -16.92 1.94
N GLN A 68 -10.95 -16.42 0.87
CA GLN A 68 -12.33 -16.76 0.49
C GLN A 68 -12.53 -18.24 0.19
N MET A 69 -11.51 -18.96 -0.24
CA MET A 69 -11.58 -20.43 -0.45
C MET A 69 -11.83 -21.20 0.85
N VAL A 70 -11.51 -20.63 2.01
CA VAL A 70 -11.62 -21.28 3.33
C VAL A 70 -12.50 -20.49 4.32
N ALA A 71 -13.12 -19.40 3.87
CA ALA A 71 -13.82 -18.43 4.73
C ALA A 71 -15.20 -18.88 5.23
N TYR A 72 -15.66 -20.08 4.91
CA TYR A 72 -16.97 -20.59 5.35
C TYR A 72 -16.86 -21.83 6.25
N PRO A 73 -16.10 -21.76 7.36
CA PRO A 73 -16.09 -22.85 8.32
C PRO A 73 -17.45 -22.96 9.00
N GLY A 74 -17.97 -24.18 9.13
CA GLY A 74 -19.20 -24.46 9.83
C GLY A 74 -20.51 -24.45 9.02
N LEU A 75 -20.48 -24.05 7.75
CA LEU A 75 -21.60 -24.29 6.84
C LEU A 75 -21.46 -25.65 6.19
N THR A 76 -22.45 -26.53 6.39
CA THR A 76 -22.50 -27.77 5.65
C THR A 76 -22.57 -27.47 4.15
N PHE A 77 -22.01 -28.38 3.33
CA PHE A 77 -22.08 -28.24 1.86
C PHE A 77 -23.50 -28.01 1.35
N ALA A 78 -24.51 -28.59 2.05
CA ALA A 78 -25.92 -28.41 1.75
C ALA A 78 -26.43 -26.98 2.03
N GLU A 79 -25.94 -26.32 3.07
CA GLU A 79 -26.29 -24.95 3.42
C GLU A 79 -25.58 -23.96 2.50
N LEU A 80 -24.33 -24.23 2.13
CA LEU A 80 -23.59 -23.48 1.11
C LEU A 80 -24.32 -23.53 -0.24
N MET A 81 -24.88 -24.69 -0.59
CA MET A 81 -25.63 -24.92 -1.82
C MET A 81 -27.01 -24.24 -1.80
N ARG A 82 -27.60 -24.00 -0.62
CA ARG A 82 -28.89 -23.29 -0.47
C ARG A 82 -28.75 -21.79 -0.43
N SER A 83 -27.69 -21.27 0.18
CA SER A 83 -27.55 -19.82 0.42
C SER A 83 -27.11 -19.01 -0.78
N SER A 84 -26.65 -19.63 -1.87
CA SER A 84 -26.02 -18.86 -2.95
C SER A 84 -26.40 -19.28 -4.34
N GLY A 85 -27.49 -18.69 -4.83
CA GLY A 85 -27.73 -18.64 -6.27
C GLY A 85 -26.62 -17.94 -7.05
N ASP A 86 -26.02 -16.88 -6.48
CA ASP A 86 -24.98 -16.06 -7.12
C ASP A 86 -23.55 -16.44 -6.74
N LEU A 87 -23.30 -16.98 -5.54
CA LEU A 87 -21.98 -17.50 -5.11
C LEU A 87 -21.61 -18.81 -5.81
N LYS A 88 -22.58 -19.55 -6.31
CA LYS A 88 -22.41 -20.85 -6.99
C LYS A 88 -21.51 -20.79 -8.23
N LYS A 89 -21.38 -19.66 -8.87
CA LYS A 89 -20.74 -19.60 -10.20
C LYS A 89 -19.21 -19.55 -10.18
N ASN A 90 -18.55 -19.13 -9.07
CA ASN A 90 -17.11 -18.83 -9.12
C ASN A 90 -16.29 -19.11 -7.85
N SER A 91 -16.79 -19.74 -6.80
CA SER A 91 -16.01 -20.02 -5.60
C SER A 91 -15.73 -21.50 -5.41
N VAL A 92 -14.47 -21.86 -5.52
CA VAL A 92 -13.98 -23.18 -5.09
C VAL A 92 -13.85 -23.09 -3.57
N TYR A 93 -14.68 -23.83 -2.83
CA TYR A 93 -14.57 -23.98 -1.39
C TYR A 93 -13.63 -25.17 -1.09
N LEU A 94 -12.66 -24.94 -0.21
CA LEU A 94 -11.73 -25.93 0.29
C LEU A 94 -12.12 -26.29 1.73
N ASP A 95 -12.62 -27.51 1.90
CA ASP A 95 -12.90 -28.09 3.21
C ASP A 95 -11.58 -28.42 3.92
N LEU A 96 -11.26 -27.68 4.97
CA LEU A 96 -10.01 -27.84 5.74
C LEU A 96 -10.08 -29.01 6.74
N GLN A 97 -11.21 -29.67 6.91
CA GLN A 97 -11.32 -30.94 7.66
C GLN A 97 -10.58 -32.07 6.95
N LYS A 98 -10.28 -31.90 5.66
CA LYS A 98 -9.52 -32.87 4.86
C LYS A 98 -8.05 -32.51 4.81
N ARG A 99 -7.21 -33.37 5.35
CA ARG A 99 -5.74 -33.21 5.41
C ARG A 99 -5.12 -32.77 4.06
N LEU A 100 -5.55 -33.37 2.95
CA LEU A 100 -5.03 -33.03 1.61
C LEU A 100 -5.35 -31.59 1.22
N ASN A 101 -6.53 -31.10 1.58
CA ASN A 101 -6.95 -29.72 1.29
C ASN A 101 -6.13 -28.73 2.13
N VAL A 102 -5.88 -29.02 3.42
CA VAL A 102 -4.99 -28.21 4.27
C VAL A 102 -3.61 -28.11 3.65
N PHE A 103 -3.04 -29.23 3.25
CA PHE A 103 -1.73 -29.27 2.62
C PHE A 103 -1.69 -28.52 1.29
N GLY A 104 -2.72 -28.67 0.46
CA GLY A 104 -2.87 -27.95 -0.80
C GLY A 104 -2.95 -26.45 -0.60
N TRP A 105 -3.81 -25.99 0.33
CA TRP A 105 -3.99 -24.58 0.66
C TRP A 105 -2.69 -23.95 1.21
N MET A 106 -2.02 -24.66 2.13
CA MET A 106 -0.73 -24.22 2.67
C MET A 106 0.33 -24.06 1.57
N ASN A 107 0.41 -25.01 0.65
CA ASN A 107 1.38 -24.95 -0.46
C ASN A 107 1.08 -23.81 -1.42
N ILE A 108 -0.18 -23.58 -1.79
CA ILE A 108 -0.59 -22.44 -2.61
C ILE A 108 -0.21 -21.13 -1.90
N ARG A 109 -0.53 -21.01 -0.61
CA ARG A 109 -0.17 -19.83 0.20
C ARG A 109 1.35 -19.61 0.23
N LYS A 110 2.14 -20.67 0.38
CA LYS A 110 3.61 -20.62 0.36
C LYS A 110 4.14 -20.15 -1.00
N VAL A 111 3.66 -20.73 -2.09
CA VAL A 111 4.06 -20.36 -3.45
C VAL A 111 3.69 -18.91 -3.74
N MET A 112 2.48 -18.48 -3.42
CA MET A 112 2.04 -17.10 -3.62
C MET A 112 2.88 -16.10 -2.84
N ARG A 113 3.31 -16.44 -1.64
CA ARG A 113 4.15 -15.60 -0.81
C ARG A 113 5.58 -15.50 -1.35
N SER A 114 6.16 -16.62 -1.77
CA SER A 114 7.52 -16.67 -2.32
C SER A 114 7.61 -16.07 -3.72
N PHE A 115 6.50 -16.07 -4.46
CA PHE A 115 6.48 -15.55 -5.82
C PHE A 115 6.73 -14.05 -5.85
N GLY A 116 7.85 -13.66 -6.45
CA GLY A 116 8.22 -12.25 -6.61
C GLY A 116 8.65 -11.56 -5.30
N GLU A 117 9.16 -12.29 -4.31
CA GLU A 117 9.63 -11.72 -3.03
C GLU A 117 10.69 -10.63 -3.22
N ALA A 118 11.68 -10.88 -4.08
CA ALA A 118 12.71 -9.88 -4.39
C ALA A 118 12.13 -8.61 -5.04
N PHE A 119 11.09 -8.75 -5.86
CA PHE A 119 10.37 -7.61 -6.42
C PHE A 119 9.59 -6.87 -5.34
N PHE A 120 8.94 -7.59 -4.43
CA PHE A 120 8.18 -7.02 -3.32
C PHE A 120 9.05 -6.17 -2.39
N LEU A 121 10.26 -6.61 -2.09
CA LEU A 121 11.24 -5.82 -1.32
C LEU A 121 11.60 -4.51 -2.04
N ARG A 122 11.73 -4.54 -3.36
CA ARG A 122 11.93 -3.31 -4.16
C ARG A 122 10.73 -2.38 -4.09
N VAL A 123 9.51 -2.93 -4.18
CA VAL A 123 8.26 -2.16 -4.04
C VAL A 123 8.18 -1.45 -2.70
N GLN A 124 8.57 -2.12 -1.60
CA GLN A 124 8.66 -1.49 -0.27
C GLN A 124 9.69 -0.36 -0.24
N GLY A 125 10.86 -0.58 -0.83
CA GLY A 125 11.89 0.44 -0.98
C GLY A 125 11.38 1.66 -1.75
N TYR A 126 10.74 1.46 -2.88
CA TYR A 126 10.16 2.55 -3.68
C TYR A 126 9.06 3.30 -2.93
N THR A 127 8.19 2.60 -2.19
CA THR A 127 7.16 3.24 -1.36
C THR A 127 7.80 4.14 -0.30
N SER A 128 8.88 3.67 0.33
CA SER A 128 9.65 4.47 1.30
C SER A 128 10.28 5.71 0.67
N ILE A 129 10.85 5.58 -0.53
CA ILE A 129 11.41 6.71 -1.29
C ILE A 129 10.32 7.72 -1.66
N LEU A 130 9.13 7.26 -2.08
CA LEU A 130 8.00 8.13 -2.37
C LEU A 130 7.58 8.96 -1.16
N VAL A 131 7.52 8.34 0.03
CA VAL A 131 7.20 9.05 1.27
C VAL A 131 8.27 10.10 1.60
N LEU A 132 9.55 9.74 1.51
CA LEU A 132 10.65 10.68 1.73
C LEU A 132 10.61 11.85 0.75
N TYR A 133 10.34 11.57 -0.53
CA TYR A 133 10.22 12.62 -1.54
C TYR A 133 9.02 13.54 -1.28
N SER A 134 7.89 12.99 -0.84
CA SER A 134 6.72 13.77 -0.43
C SER A 134 7.06 14.73 0.71
N LEU A 135 7.75 14.25 1.75
CA LEU A 135 8.20 15.09 2.87
C LEU A 135 9.21 16.14 2.42
N LEU A 136 10.10 15.79 1.49
CA LEU A 136 11.05 16.75 0.91
C LEU A 136 10.33 17.85 0.13
N CYS A 137 9.31 17.52 -0.68
CA CYS A 137 8.51 18.53 -1.38
C CYS A 137 7.85 19.51 -0.40
N VAL A 138 7.30 19.02 0.71
CA VAL A 138 6.72 19.87 1.76
C VAL A 138 7.77 20.74 2.42
N ALA A 139 8.96 20.21 2.72
CA ALA A 139 10.06 20.97 3.30
C ALA A 139 10.53 22.09 2.35
N VAL A 140 10.76 21.75 1.07
CA VAL A 140 11.18 22.73 0.04
C VAL A 140 10.12 23.81 -0.15
N LEU A 141 8.83 23.44 -0.16
CA LEU A 141 7.73 24.39 -0.25
C LEU A 141 7.78 25.39 0.90
N ASN A 142 7.97 24.92 2.13
CA ASN A 142 8.09 25.80 3.30
C ASN A 142 9.31 26.73 3.18
N ILE A 143 10.48 26.21 2.78
CA ILE A 143 11.68 27.02 2.57
C ILE A 143 11.40 28.14 1.55
N ILE A 144 10.78 27.83 0.43
CA ILE A 144 10.48 28.82 -0.62
C ILE A 144 9.53 29.90 -0.10
N ILE A 145 8.48 29.53 0.63
CA ILE A 145 7.47 30.47 1.10
C ILE A 145 8.03 31.41 2.19
N TRP A 146 8.88 30.87 3.08
CA TRP A 146 9.47 31.67 4.18
C TRP A 146 10.77 32.39 3.81
N THR A 147 11.21 32.30 2.53
CA THR A 147 12.38 33.00 2.00
C THR A 147 11.98 34.05 0.95
N GLU A 148 12.93 34.82 0.47
CA GLU A 148 12.74 35.79 -0.62
C GLU A 148 12.37 35.11 -1.96
N MET A 149 12.47 33.77 -2.07
CA MET A 149 12.10 33.03 -3.29
C MET A 149 10.58 32.95 -3.51
N ARG A 150 9.76 33.45 -2.61
CA ARG A 150 8.28 33.46 -2.71
C ARG A 150 7.73 34.19 -3.95
N HIS A 151 8.51 35.05 -4.60
CA HIS A 151 8.09 35.75 -5.82
C HIS A 151 7.99 34.82 -7.05
N HIS A 152 8.54 33.63 -6.96
CA HIS A 152 8.43 32.59 -8.02
C HIS A 152 7.13 31.78 -7.89
N ILE A 153 5.98 32.46 -8.06
CA ILE A 153 4.64 31.87 -7.88
C ILE A 153 4.46 30.60 -8.74
N SER A 154 4.95 30.60 -9.97
CA SER A 154 4.86 29.45 -10.87
C SER A 154 5.60 28.22 -10.31
N THR A 155 6.76 28.42 -9.68
CA THR A 155 7.53 27.33 -9.03
C THR A 155 6.77 26.76 -7.85
N ILE A 156 6.14 27.61 -7.05
CA ILE A 156 5.31 27.19 -5.91
C ILE A 156 4.16 26.31 -6.38
N TYR A 157 3.40 26.72 -7.40
CA TYR A 157 2.30 25.91 -7.94
C TYR A 157 2.75 24.55 -8.44
N VAL A 158 3.88 24.48 -9.15
CA VAL A 158 4.43 23.20 -9.64
C VAL A 158 4.82 22.28 -8.47
N ILE A 159 5.50 22.81 -7.45
CA ILE A 159 5.91 22.00 -6.28
C ILE A 159 4.68 21.51 -5.51
N VAL A 160 3.67 22.37 -5.31
CA VAL A 160 2.40 21.99 -4.65
C VAL A 160 1.70 20.89 -5.44
N ALA A 161 1.56 21.04 -6.75
CA ALA A 161 0.88 20.05 -7.59
C ALA A 161 1.60 18.70 -7.57
N ILE A 162 2.92 18.70 -7.74
CA ILE A 162 3.74 17.47 -7.71
C ILE A 162 3.71 16.85 -6.31
N GLY A 163 3.92 17.65 -5.27
CA GLY A 163 3.91 17.20 -3.88
C GLY A 163 2.57 16.58 -3.50
N PHE A 164 1.45 17.19 -3.88
CA PHE A 164 0.12 16.64 -3.65
C PHE A 164 -0.10 15.32 -4.39
N LEU A 165 0.30 15.25 -5.65
CA LEU A 165 0.13 14.04 -6.47
C LEU A 165 0.96 12.87 -5.91
N ILE A 166 2.24 13.10 -5.58
CA ILE A 166 3.13 12.09 -5.01
C ILE A 166 2.65 11.66 -3.62
N SER A 167 2.20 12.60 -2.77
CA SER A 167 1.64 12.29 -1.46
C SER A 167 0.40 11.42 -1.57
N SER A 168 -0.50 11.72 -2.50
CA SER A 168 -1.72 10.94 -2.73
C SER A 168 -1.40 9.51 -3.17
N ILE A 169 -0.47 9.32 -4.10
CA ILE A 169 -0.04 7.99 -4.56
C ILE A 169 0.68 7.23 -3.44
N SER A 170 1.52 7.90 -2.65
CA SER A 170 2.20 7.32 -1.50
C SER A 170 1.20 6.79 -0.48
N LEU A 171 0.23 7.62 -0.06
CA LEU A 171 -0.82 7.26 0.90
C LEU A 171 -1.67 6.10 0.37
N PHE A 172 -2.02 6.12 -0.91
CA PHE A 172 -2.77 5.02 -1.53
C PHE A 172 -1.98 3.71 -1.52
N SER A 173 -0.68 3.75 -1.85
CA SER A 173 0.20 2.57 -1.81
C SER A 173 0.34 2.03 -0.38
N ILE A 174 0.49 2.90 0.62
CA ILE A 174 0.56 2.52 2.04
C ILE A 174 -0.75 1.87 2.49
N TYR A 175 -1.89 2.46 2.16
CA TYR A 175 -3.21 1.90 2.47
C TYR A 175 -3.36 0.47 1.93
N LYS A 176 -2.96 0.24 0.66
CA LYS A 176 -2.98 -1.09 0.06
C LYS A 176 -2.02 -2.06 0.73
N ALA A 177 -0.85 -1.60 1.13
CA ALA A 177 0.13 -2.40 1.87
C ALA A 177 -0.42 -2.88 3.23
N ILE A 178 -1.08 -1.99 3.98
CA ILE A 178 -1.72 -2.32 5.26
C ILE A 178 -2.85 -3.32 5.06
N LYS A 179 -3.69 -3.11 4.05
CA LYS A 179 -4.78 -4.02 3.72
C LYS A 179 -4.29 -5.41 3.32
N LEU A 180 -3.15 -5.50 2.63
CA LEU A 180 -2.49 -6.77 2.34
C LEU A 180 -1.98 -7.46 3.62
N GLN A 181 -1.47 -6.69 4.57
CA GLN A 181 -0.99 -7.23 5.84
C GLN A 181 -2.12 -7.74 6.73
N SER A 182 -3.27 -7.04 6.79
CA SER A 182 -4.43 -7.49 7.58
C SER A 182 -4.98 -8.84 7.11
N LEU A 183 -4.92 -9.12 5.80
CA LEU A 183 -5.34 -10.42 5.27
C LEU A 183 -4.51 -11.61 5.80
N SER A 184 -3.25 -11.40 6.15
CA SER A 184 -2.43 -12.46 6.73
C SER A 184 -2.92 -12.84 8.12
N ALA A 185 -3.35 -11.87 8.92
CA ALA A 185 -3.99 -12.09 10.21
C ALA A 185 -5.35 -12.81 10.04
N GLU A 186 -6.18 -12.34 9.09
CA GLU A 186 -7.46 -13.00 8.78
C GLU A 186 -7.28 -14.47 8.38
N HIS A 187 -6.26 -14.81 7.59
CA HIS A 187 -5.97 -16.21 7.25
C HIS A 187 -5.63 -17.06 8.48
N ARG A 188 -4.98 -16.46 9.47
CA ARG A 188 -4.69 -17.13 10.73
C ARG A 188 -5.95 -17.36 11.56
N ASP A 189 -6.83 -16.38 11.59
CA ASP A 189 -8.11 -16.48 12.30
C ASP A 189 -9.00 -17.57 11.68
N PHE A 190 -9.01 -17.72 10.35
CA PHE A 190 -9.70 -18.82 9.68
C PHE A 190 -9.15 -20.20 10.09
N VAL A 191 -7.82 -20.35 10.12
CA VAL A 191 -7.19 -21.60 10.56
C VAL A 191 -7.54 -21.95 12.00
N ARG A 192 -7.50 -20.96 12.90
CA ARG A 192 -7.85 -21.15 14.32
C ARG A 192 -9.31 -21.52 14.53
N ASN A 193 -10.18 -20.83 13.80
CA ASN A 193 -11.60 -21.13 13.87
C ASN A 193 -11.90 -22.54 13.40
N GLU A 194 -11.22 -22.99 12.34
CA GLU A 194 -11.38 -24.38 11.83
C GLU A 194 -10.84 -25.41 12.82
N ILE A 195 -9.71 -25.14 13.49
CA ILE A 195 -9.21 -26.01 14.58
C ILE A 195 -10.27 -26.17 15.66
N PHE A 196 -10.93 -25.07 16.06
CA PHE A 196 -11.98 -25.11 17.06
C PHE A 196 -13.18 -25.94 16.61
N ILE A 197 -13.64 -25.77 15.38
CA ILE A 197 -14.76 -26.55 14.82
C ILE A 197 -14.43 -28.05 14.77
N ILE A 198 -13.20 -28.40 14.36
CA ILE A 198 -12.77 -29.79 14.36
C ILE A 198 -12.73 -30.38 15.79
N GLU A 199 -12.30 -29.62 16.78
CA GLU A 199 -12.32 -30.05 18.17
C GLU A 199 -13.75 -30.33 18.65
N GLU A 200 -14.69 -29.47 18.35
CA GLU A 200 -16.10 -29.62 18.69
C GLU A 200 -16.68 -30.87 18.03
N GLU A 201 -16.43 -31.09 16.74
CA GLU A 201 -16.88 -32.29 16.00
C GLU A 201 -16.27 -33.58 16.57
N ILE A 202 -14.97 -33.58 16.89
CA ILE A 202 -14.32 -34.75 17.54
C ILE A 202 -14.99 -35.06 18.89
N TRP A 203 -15.34 -34.03 19.66
CA TRP A 203 -15.98 -34.20 20.96
C TRP A 203 -17.39 -34.78 20.82
N GLU A 204 -18.17 -34.28 19.85
CA GLU A 204 -19.50 -34.82 19.53
C GLU A 204 -19.46 -36.27 19.07
N LEU A 205 -18.52 -36.64 18.19
CA LEU A 205 -18.37 -38.02 17.71
C LEU A 205 -18.00 -38.95 18.84
N LYS A 206 -17.12 -38.56 19.76
CA LYS A 206 -16.79 -39.34 20.95
C LYS A 206 -17.98 -39.57 21.85
N LEU A 207 -18.84 -38.57 22.06
CA LEU A 207 -20.06 -38.69 22.85
C LEU A 207 -21.09 -39.65 22.22
N LYS A 208 -21.15 -39.66 20.89
CA LYS A 208 -22.07 -40.57 20.14
C LYS A 208 -21.54 -42.00 20.00
N GLY A 209 -20.29 -42.25 20.38
CA GLY A 209 -19.66 -43.57 20.22
C GLY A 209 -19.44 -43.95 18.73
N GLU A 210 -19.35 -42.99 17.86
CA GLU A 210 -19.15 -43.18 16.42
C GLU A 210 -17.68 -43.42 16.04
N HIS A 211 -17.48 -44.07 14.94
CA HIS A 211 -16.29 -44.67 14.34
C HIS A 211 -14.95 -43.94 14.58
N ASP A 212 -13.98 -44.71 15.05
CA ASP A 212 -12.57 -44.36 15.29
C ASP A 212 -11.85 -43.77 14.06
N ASP A 213 -12.20 -44.24 12.85
CA ASP A 213 -11.54 -43.81 11.60
C ASP A 213 -11.77 -42.33 11.30
N ARG A 214 -13.00 -41.78 11.46
CA ARG A 214 -13.31 -40.40 11.23
C ARG A 214 -12.63 -39.48 12.27
N ILE A 215 -12.61 -39.94 13.52
CA ILE A 215 -11.93 -39.24 14.60
C ILE A 215 -10.43 -39.13 14.30
N THR A 216 -9.83 -40.22 13.81
CA THR A 216 -8.41 -40.24 13.45
C THR A 216 -8.09 -39.29 12.28
N ASP A 217 -8.94 -39.24 11.27
CA ASP A 217 -8.80 -38.32 10.13
C ASP A 217 -8.90 -36.85 10.57
N LEU A 218 -9.88 -36.51 11.40
CA LEU A 218 -10.06 -35.17 11.98
C LEU A 218 -8.89 -34.79 12.87
N GLN A 219 -8.38 -35.68 13.70
CA GLN A 219 -7.20 -35.43 14.53
C GLN A 219 -5.96 -35.17 13.67
N SER A 220 -5.80 -35.92 12.57
CA SER A 220 -4.69 -35.69 11.65
C SER A 220 -4.79 -34.37 10.91
N ALA A 221 -5.99 -33.92 10.52
CA ALA A 221 -6.24 -32.62 9.92
C ALA A 221 -5.99 -31.48 10.93
N LYS A 222 -6.48 -31.64 12.18
CA LYS A 222 -6.23 -30.69 13.27
C LYS A 222 -4.73 -30.49 13.50
N ALA A 223 -3.96 -31.59 13.69
CA ALA A 223 -2.52 -31.51 13.92
C ALA A 223 -1.79 -30.78 12.77
N LEU A 224 -2.24 -30.96 11.53
CA LEU A 224 -1.69 -30.23 10.39
C LEU A 224 -2.08 -28.74 10.42
N LEU A 225 -3.33 -28.40 10.81
CA LEU A 225 -3.77 -27.01 10.94
C LEU A 225 -3.01 -26.28 12.05
N GLU A 226 -2.72 -26.94 13.17
CA GLU A 226 -1.89 -26.40 14.25
C GLU A 226 -0.48 -26.05 13.73
N GLN A 227 0.15 -26.96 12.96
CA GLN A 227 1.42 -26.68 12.29
C GLN A 227 1.32 -25.51 11.30
N VAL A 228 0.18 -25.38 10.62
CA VAL A 228 -0.07 -24.24 9.73
C VAL A 228 -0.18 -22.93 10.53
N ASP A 229 -0.93 -22.90 11.64
CA ASP A 229 -1.02 -21.72 12.51
C ASP A 229 0.36 -21.29 13.03
N GLU A 230 1.14 -22.25 13.54
CA GLU A 230 2.52 -21.98 13.97
C GLU A 230 3.40 -21.48 12.81
N SER A 231 3.30 -22.08 11.62
CA SER A 231 4.04 -21.66 10.44
C SER A 231 3.66 -20.24 9.98
N ILE A 232 2.38 -19.88 10.08
CA ILE A 232 1.91 -18.54 9.77
C ILE A 232 2.50 -17.57 10.78
N ASN A 233 2.38 -17.86 12.07
CA ASN A 233 2.89 -17.04 13.16
C ASN A 233 4.42 -16.85 13.05
N TYR A 234 5.17 -17.92 12.86
CA TYR A 234 6.62 -17.88 12.70
C TYR A 234 7.05 -17.05 11.50
N LYS A 235 6.38 -17.21 10.37
CA LYS A 235 6.68 -16.44 9.16
C LYS A 235 6.30 -14.97 9.30
N GLU A 236 5.26 -14.63 10.03
CA GLU A 236 4.94 -13.24 10.35
C GLU A 236 5.97 -12.59 11.26
N LEU A 237 6.62 -13.36 12.13
CA LEU A 237 7.74 -12.88 12.95
C LEU A 237 9.05 -12.72 12.16
N ILE A 238 9.35 -13.66 11.24
CA ILE A 238 10.60 -13.67 10.47
C ILE A 238 10.51 -12.85 9.19
N TYR A 239 9.44 -13.01 8.43
CA TYR A 239 9.17 -12.14 7.29
C TYR A 239 8.67 -10.83 7.84
N LYS A 240 9.58 -9.88 7.93
CA LYS A 240 9.25 -8.52 8.32
C LYS A 240 7.93 -8.11 7.68
N PRO A 241 6.99 -7.61 8.45
CA PRO A 241 5.76 -7.04 7.92
C PRO A 241 6.14 -6.02 6.85
N THR A 242 5.23 -5.73 5.93
CA THR A 242 5.45 -4.66 4.95
C THR A 242 5.94 -3.42 5.70
N THR A 243 7.18 -3.03 5.47
CA THR A 243 7.78 -1.90 6.18
C THR A 243 7.81 -0.66 5.29
N ILE A 244 7.60 0.49 5.90
CA ILE A 244 7.73 1.80 5.29
C ILE A 244 8.71 2.58 6.15
N LEU A 245 9.80 3.04 5.57
CA LEU A 245 10.91 3.67 6.30
C LEU A 245 11.45 2.81 7.47
N GLY A 246 11.38 1.48 7.34
CA GLY A 246 11.81 0.55 8.38
C GLY A 246 10.75 0.25 9.46
N TYR A 247 9.62 0.94 9.48
CA TYR A 247 8.53 0.71 10.42
C TYR A 247 7.46 -0.20 9.80
N PRO A 248 6.86 -1.11 10.59
CA PRO A 248 5.74 -1.93 10.12
C PRO A 248 4.59 -1.05 9.62
N ALA A 249 4.05 -1.36 8.45
CA ALA A 249 2.91 -0.66 7.89
C ALA A 249 1.64 -0.95 8.72
N HIS A 250 1.20 -0.01 9.52
CA HIS A 250 -0.05 -0.05 10.28
C HIS A 250 -0.78 1.30 10.21
N ASN A 251 -2.02 1.35 10.63
CA ASN A 251 -2.85 2.56 10.54
C ASN A 251 -2.23 3.78 11.22
N GLY A 252 -1.48 3.59 12.32
CA GLY A 252 -0.76 4.68 12.99
C GLY A 252 0.32 5.32 12.12
N VAL A 253 1.01 4.55 11.29
CA VAL A 253 2.03 5.09 10.36
C VAL A 253 1.39 5.99 9.30
N ILE A 254 0.22 5.61 8.77
CA ILE A 254 -0.53 6.50 7.86
C ILE A 254 -0.89 7.80 8.56
N GLY A 255 -1.45 7.70 9.77
CA GLY A 255 -1.83 8.88 10.55
C GLY A 255 -0.66 9.83 10.80
N SER A 256 0.50 9.28 11.14
CA SER A 256 1.73 10.06 11.35
C SER A 256 2.23 10.74 10.08
N ILE A 257 2.29 10.01 8.95
CA ILE A 257 2.75 10.57 7.67
C ILE A 257 1.75 11.62 7.18
N LEU A 258 0.45 11.33 7.23
CA LEU A 258 -0.60 12.27 6.84
C LEU A 258 -0.56 13.52 7.72
N GLY A 259 -0.41 13.35 9.03
CA GLY A 259 -0.26 14.45 9.98
C GLY A 259 0.93 15.36 9.65
N LEU A 260 2.10 14.78 9.39
CA LEU A 260 3.29 15.55 8.99
C LEU A 260 3.09 16.31 7.68
N VAL A 261 2.54 15.66 6.67
CA VAL A 261 2.27 16.28 5.37
C VAL A 261 1.26 17.43 5.50
N LEU A 262 0.13 17.19 6.19
CA LEU A 262 -0.90 18.21 6.41
C LEU A 262 -0.37 19.38 7.23
N THR A 263 0.35 19.13 8.32
CA THR A 263 0.95 20.19 9.15
C THR A 263 1.92 21.03 8.34
N GLY A 264 2.76 20.38 7.51
CA GLY A 264 3.67 21.11 6.64
C GLY A 264 2.97 21.96 5.59
N PHE A 265 1.88 21.48 5.00
CA PHE A 265 1.06 22.28 4.07
C PHE A 265 0.35 23.44 4.79
N LEU A 266 -0.21 23.21 5.98
CA LEU A 266 -0.84 24.27 6.77
C LEU A 266 0.17 25.36 7.15
N PHE A 267 1.39 24.97 7.53
CA PHE A 267 2.46 25.90 7.84
C PHE A 267 2.88 26.72 6.59
N ALA A 268 2.91 26.10 5.41
CA ALA A 268 3.14 26.79 4.16
C ALA A 268 2.02 27.79 3.84
N VAL A 269 0.74 27.39 4.02
CA VAL A 269 -0.40 28.31 3.84
C VAL A 269 -0.34 29.47 4.83
N GLN A 270 0.00 29.22 6.08
CA GLN A 270 0.18 30.28 7.08
C GLN A 270 1.27 31.26 6.66
N GLY A 271 2.41 30.75 6.18
CA GLY A 271 3.49 31.61 5.66
C GLY A 271 3.02 32.45 4.48
N PHE A 272 2.24 31.87 3.56
CA PHE A 272 1.68 32.58 2.42
C PHE A 272 0.73 33.71 2.82
N VAL A 273 -0.14 33.47 3.80
CA VAL A 273 -1.08 34.47 4.32
C VAL A 273 -0.38 35.55 5.14
N SER A 274 0.57 35.18 6.01
CA SER A 274 1.24 36.09 6.92
C SER A 274 2.22 37.00 6.22
N THR A 275 2.79 36.58 5.09
CA THR A 275 3.76 37.39 4.33
C THR A 275 3.10 38.41 3.38
N GLY A 276 1.76 38.48 3.34
CA GLY A 276 0.96 39.43 2.57
C GLY A 276 1.42 39.49 1.11
N ILE A 277 0.80 38.68 0.25
CA ILE A 277 0.96 38.96 -1.18
C ILE A 277 0.02 40.08 -1.50
N GLU A 278 0.54 41.31 -1.44
CA GLU A 278 -0.04 42.44 -2.12
C GLU A 278 0.19 42.35 -3.62
#